data_11dd8b8c49ba7abc3cfe37c71c8befba
#
_entry.id   11dd8b8c49ba7abc3cfe37c71c8befba
#
_cell.length_a   1.000
_cell.length_b   1.000
_cell.length_c   1.000
_cell.angle_alpha   90.00
_cell.angle_beta   90.00
_cell.angle_gamma   90.00
#
_symmetry.space_group_name_H-M   'P 1'
#
loop_
_entity.id
_entity.type
_entity.pdbx_description
1 polymer ?
#
loop_
_entity_poly.entity_id
_entity_poly.type
_entity_poly.pdbx_seq_one_letter_code
_entity_poly.pdbx_strand_id
1 'polypeptide(L)'
;MVKGERVIPGQVIADGASTDQGEIALGRNILIGFMTWEGYNYEDAVLISEKLVKEDVYTSIHIEEHETEARDTKLGEEEITRDIPNVGEDALANLDDRGIIRIGAEVQSGDILVGKVTPKGETELTAEERLLRAIFGEKAREVRDTSLRVPHGEGGVIVDVKVFTRANKDELPPGVNELVRVYIAQKRKISVRSEERRVGKECRSRWSPYH
;
A
#
# COMPACT_ATOMS: atom_id res chain seq x y z
N MET A 1 23.81 11.00 1.73
CA MET A 1 24.58 12.10 2.34
C MET A 1 24.18 12.34 3.77
N VAL A 2 25.14 12.72 4.62
CA VAL A 2 24.89 12.98 6.04
C VAL A 2 24.95 14.50 6.29
N LYS A 3 24.14 14.99 7.25
CA LYS A 3 24.14 16.41 7.64
C LYS A 3 25.51 16.84 8.11
N GLY A 4 26.08 17.88 7.50
CA GLY A 4 27.43 18.41 7.82
C GLY A 4 28.55 17.91 6.90
N GLU A 5 28.25 17.02 5.97
CA GLU A 5 29.21 16.57 4.95
C GLU A 5 29.49 17.69 3.94
N ARG A 6 30.75 17.82 3.54
CA ARG A 6 31.17 18.82 2.56
C ARG A 6 30.88 18.33 1.14
N VAL A 7 30.20 19.14 0.34
CA VAL A 7 29.86 18.86 -1.06
C VAL A 7 30.76 19.61 -2.02
N ILE A 8 31.00 19.01 -3.18
CA ILE A 8 31.77 19.59 -4.27
C ILE A 8 30.87 19.80 -5.52
N PRO A 9 31.19 20.74 -6.40
CA PRO A 9 30.43 20.95 -7.63
C PRO A 9 30.36 19.68 -8.47
N GLY A 10 29.16 19.33 -8.97
CA GLY A 10 28.93 18.12 -9.78
C GLY A 10 28.70 16.83 -9.00
N GLN A 11 28.82 16.86 -7.68
CA GLN A 11 28.53 15.69 -6.83
C GLN A 11 27.03 15.43 -6.73
N VAL A 12 26.63 14.17 -6.93
CA VAL A 12 25.24 13.74 -6.69
C VAL A 12 24.96 13.78 -5.18
N ILE A 13 23.97 14.54 -4.77
CA ILE A 13 23.57 14.71 -3.35
C ILE A 13 22.39 13.84 -2.97
N ALA A 14 21.53 13.48 -3.93
CA ALA A 14 20.41 12.58 -3.72
C ALA A 14 20.06 11.88 -5.04
N ASP A 15 19.67 10.62 -4.94
CA ASP A 15 19.13 9.83 -6.04
C ASP A 15 17.70 9.39 -5.71
N GLY A 16 16.86 9.24 -6.73
CA GLY A 16 15.53 8.64 -6.60
C GLY A 16 15.57 7.12 -6.61
N ALA A 17 14.41 6.50 -6.44
CA ALA A 17 14.28 5.04 -6.40
C ALA A 17 14.72 4.31 -7.68
N SER A 18 14.72 5.01 -8.83
CA SER A 18 15.09 4.47 -10.15
C SER A 18 16.29 5.18 -10.75
N THR A 19 17.15 5.79 -9.94
CA THR A 19 18.37 6.48 -10.36
C THR A 19 19.58 5.96 -9.59
N ASP A 20 20.73 5.97 -10.24
CA ASP A 20 22.04 5.66 -9.65
C ASP A 20 23.08 6.62 -10.19
N GLN A 21 23.81 7.31 -9.31
CA GLN A 21 24.82 8.32 -9.64
C GLN A 21 24.30 9.43 -10.57
N GLY A 22 23.03 9.79 -10.45
CA GLY A 22 22.38 10.82 -11.28
C GLY A 22 21.90 10.32 -12.65
N GLU A 23 22.07 9.05 -12.98
CA GLU A 23 21.61 8.44 -14.22
C GLU A 23 20.38 7.53 -13.97
N ILE A 24 19.58 7.32 -15.01
CA ILE A 24 18.43 6.41 -14.94
C ILE A 24 18.91 4.97 -14.78
N ALA A 25 18.53 4.34 -13.69
CA ALA A 25 18.83 2.93 -13.35
C ALA A 25 17.53 2.11 -13.29
N LEU A 26 16.64 2.30 -14.28
CA LEU A 26 15.38 1.58 -14.40
C LEU A 26 15.59 0.31 -15.22
N GLY A 27 15.63 -0.83 -14.55
CA GLY A 27 15.84 -2.13 -15.19
C GLY A 27 17.31 -2.45 -15.47
N ARG A 28 17.56 -3.32 -16.42
CA ARG A 28 18.90 -3.82 -16.73
C ARG A 28 19.09 -4.09 -18.21
N ASN A 29 20.28 -3.84 -18.72
CA ASN A 29 20.66 -4.18 -20.09
C ASN A 29 20.88 -5.68 -20.22
N ILE A 30 20.20 -6.31 -21.18
CA ILE A 30 20.20 -7.76 -21.39
C ILE A 30 20.48 -8.05 -22.84
N LEU A 31 21.21 -9.14 -23.08
CA LEU A 31 21.47 -9.64 -24.43
C LEU A 31 20.16 -10.21 -25.02
N ILE A 32 19.76 -9.72 -26.19
CA ILE A 32 18.55 -10.11 -26.89
C ILE A 32 18.92 -10.74 -28.22
N GLY A 33 18.34 -11.93 -28.52
CA GLY A 33 18.42 -12.56 -29.83
C GLY A 33 17.09 -12.39 -30.57
N PHE A 34 17.14 -11.94 -31.81
CA PHE A 34 15.97 -11.83 -32.70
C PHE A 34 15.93 -13.04 -33.63
N MET A 35 15.09 -14.00 -33.32
CA MET A 35 14.90 -15.22 -34.13
C MET A 35 13.54 -15.83 -33.83
N THR A 36 13.06 -16.70 -34.73
CA THR A 36 11.90 -17.54 -34.44
C THR A 36 12.30 -18.71 -33.55
N TRP A 37 11.50 -19.04 -32.57
CA TRP A 37 11.74 -20.13 -31.61
C TRP A 37 10.50 -21.00 -31.46
N GLU A 38 10.35 -22.02 -32.28
CA GLU A 38 9.27 -23.02 -32.23
C GLU A 38 7.85 -22.44 -32.08
N GLY A 39 7.64 -21.20 -32.53
CA GLY A 39 6.37 -20.49 -32.42
C GLY A 39 6.06 -19.89 -31.03
N TYR A 40 6.88 -20.14 -30.01
CA TYR A 40 6.64 -19.62 -28.67
C TYR A 40 6.84 -18.10 -28.54
N ASN A 41 7.46 -17.49 -29.53
CA ASN A 41 7.63 -16.03 -29.62
C ASN A 41 6.82 -15.40 -30.77
N TYR A 42 5.69 -16.02 -31.13
CA TYR A 42 4.80 -15.51 -32.17
C TYR A 42 4.13 -14.21 -31.72
N GLU A 43 3.99 -13.25 -32.64
CA GLU A 43 3.51 -11.89 -32.40
C GLU A 43 4.33 -11.16 -31.32
N ASP A 44 3.69 -10.85 -30.18
CA ASP A 44 4.26 -10.08 -29.09
C ASP A 44 4.81 -10.95 -27.95
N ALA A 45 4.82 -12.26 -28.12
CA ALA A 45 5.37 -13.17 -27.13
C ALA A 45 6.89 -13.06 -27.07
N VAL A 46 7.45 -13.09 -25.88
CA VAL A 46 8.90 -13.04 -25.64
C VAL A 46 9.29 -14.20 -24.75
N LEU A 47 10.34 -14.93 -25.17
CA LEU A 47 10.97 -15.94 -24.34
C LEU A 47 12.01 -15.28 -23.43
N ILE A 48 11.98 -15.62 -22.16
CA ILE A 48 12.89 -15.10 -21.15
C ILE A 48 13.67 -16.25 -20.53
N SER A 49 14.98 -16.09 -20.38
CA SER A 49 15.80 -17.07 -19.69
C SER A 49 15.39 -17.21 -18.22
N GLU A 50 15.27 -18.45 -17.77
CA GLU A 50 14.95 -18.75 -16.36
C GLU A 50 15.97 -18.14 -15.37
N LYS A 51 17.21 -17.94 -15.81
CA LYS A 51 18.27 -17.28 -15.04
C LYS A 51 17.86 -15.89 -14.60
N LEU A 52 17.17 -15.11 -15.45
CA LEU A 52 16.72 -13.77 -15.13
C LEU A 52 15.68 -13.75 -14.00
N VAL A 53 14.85 -14.79 -13.93
CA VAL A 53 13.85 -14.95 -12.88
C VAL A 53 14.52 -15.42 -11.58
N LYS A 54 15.45 -16.35 -11.65
CA LYS A 54 16.20 -16.87 -10.49
C LYS A 54 17.07 -15.80 -9.82
N GLU A 55 17.72 -14.96 -10.62
CA GLU A 55 18.60 -13.90 -10.15
C GLU A 55 17.85 -12.59 -9.83
N ASP A 56 16.52 -12.61 -9.84
CA ASP A 56 15.66 -11.44 -9.58
C ASP A 56 16.02 -10.21 -10.45
N VAL A 57 16.50 -10.40 -11.68
CA VAL A 57 16.99 -9.32 -12.55
C VAL A 57 15.87 -8.35 -12.95
N TYR A 58 14.69 -8.87 -13.24
CA TYR A 58 13.49 -8.09 -13.55
C TYR A 58 12.47 -8.10 -12.40
N THR A 59 12.98 -8.07 -11.20
CA THR A 59 12.16 -7.96 -10.00
C THR A 59 12.15 -6.51 -9.52
N SER A 60 10.99 -5.97 -9.26
CA SER A 60 10.81 -4.63 -8.72
C SER A 60 10.14 -4.70 -7.35
N ILE A 61 10.52 -3.77 -6.48
CA ILE A 61 9.88 -3.57 -5.19
C ILE A 61 9.13 -2.25 -5.26
N HIS A 62 7.82 -2.32 -5.06
CA HIS A 62 6.94 -1.16 -5.00
C HIS A 62 6.54 -0.94 -3.56
N ILE A 63 6.73 0.27 -3.05
CA ILE A 63 6.30 0.65 -1.71
C ILE A 63 5.15 1.64 -1.88
N GLU A 64 3.98 1.25 -1.38
CA GLU A 64 2.77 2.07 -1.42
C GLU A 64 2.45 2.58 -0.03
N GLU A 65 2.03 3.84 0.03
CA GLU A 65 1.67 4.53 1.26
C GLU A 65 0.16 4.62 1.38
N HIS A 66 -0.37 4.11 2.47
CA HIS A 66 -1.78 4.23 2.82
C HIS A 66 -1.90 5.03 4.11
N GLU A 67 -2.71 6.08 4.09
CA GLU A 67 -2.92 6.89 5.28
C GLU A 67 -4.39 6.94 5.69
N THR A 68 -4.61 7.03 6.97
CA THR A 68 -5.91 7.32 7.56
C THR A 68 -5.76 8.28 8.72
N GLU A 69 -6.77 9.10 8.90
CA GLU A 69 -6.82 10.09 9.96
C GLU A 69 -8.07 9.91 10.81
N ALA A 70 -7.93 10.13 12.10
CA ALA A 70 -9.04 10.23 13.03
C ALA A 70 -9.34 11.70 13.29
N ARG A 71 -10.56 12.12 12.96
CA ARG A 71 -11.02 13.52 13.04
C ARG A 71 -12.09 13.70 14.10
N ASP A 72 -12.21 14.92 14.57
CA ASP A 72 -13.37 15.35 15.34
C ASP A 72 -14.56 15.55 14.39
N THR A 73 -15.64 14.81 14.62
CA THR A 73 -16.90 14.99 13.87
C THR A 73 -17.97 15.63 14.74
N LYS A 74 -19.03 16.16 14.13
CA LYS A 74 -20.16 16.73 14.87
C LYS A 74 -20.90 15.72 15.76
N LEU A 75 -20.72 14.43 15.50
CA LEU A 75 -21.35 13.32 16.23
C LEU A 75 -20.46 12.72 17.32
N GLY A 76 -19.22 13.17 17.41
CA GLY A 76 -18.20 12.68 18.31
C GLY A 76 -16.85 12.51 17.60
N GLU A 77 -15.84 12.14 18.35
CA GLU A 77 -14.49 11.88 17.84
C GLU A 77 -14.43 10.51 17.15
N GLU A 78 -13.75 10.43 16.02
CA GLU A 78 -13.35 9.16 15.42
C GLU A 78 -12.25 8.53 16.27
N GLU A 79 -12.29 7.22 16.43
CA GLU A 79 -11.34 6.48 17.27
C GLU A 79 -10.64 5.40 16.45
N ILE A 80 -9.31 5.33 16.59
CA ILE A 80 -8.51 4.21 16.08
C ILE A 80 -8.50 3.14 17.16
N THR A 81 -9.07 1.97 16.86
CA THR A 81 -9.27 0.91 17.82
C THR A 81 -9.29 -0.47 17.16
N ARG A 82 -8.94 -1.50 17.92
CA ARG A 82 -9.09 -2.90 17.53
C ARG A 82 -10.55 -3.39 17.67
N ASP A 83 -11.36 -2.73 18.49
CA ASP A 83 -12.76 -3.09 18.75
C ASP A 83 -13.66 -2.63 17.61
N ILE A 84 -13.69 -3.38 16.52
CA ILE A 84 -14.43 -3.08 15.30
C ILE A 84 -15.70 -3.93 15.26
N PRO A 85 -16.89 -3.34 15.08
CA PRO A 85 -18.12 -4.09 15.04
C PRO A 85 -18.20 -5.00 13.81
N ASN A 86 -18.77 -6.20 14.00
CA ASN A 86 -19.02 -7.19 12.94
C ASN A 86 -17.79 -7.72 12.21
N VAL A 87 -16.62 -7.70 12.85
CA VAL A 87 -15.37 -8.25 12.32
C VAL A 87 -14.95 -9.46 13.17
N GLY A 88 -14.59 -10.57 12.52
CA GLY A 88 -14.12 -11.77 13.20
C GLY A 88 -12.69 -11.61 13.73
N GLU A 89 -12.35 -12.36 14.77
CA GLU A 89 -11.03 -12.38 15.41
C GLU A 89 -9.88 -12.69 14.42
N ASP A 90 -10.13 -13.52 13.41
CA ASP A 90 -9.12 -13.87 12.40
C ASP A 90 -8.66 -12.66 11.60
N ALA A 91 -9.57 -11.76 11.27
CA ALA A 91 -9.24 -10.51 10.55
C ALA A 91 -8.51 -9.48 11.42
N LEU A 92 -8.56 -9.65 12.75
CA LEU A 92 -7.91 -8.80 13.74
C LEU A 92 -6.55 -9.36 14.22
N ALA A 93 -6.18 -10.56 13.77
CA ALA A 93 -4.99 -11.27 14.29
C ALA A 93 -3.68 -10.50 14.06
N ASN A 94 -3.57 -9.78 12.96
CA ASN A 94 -2.38 -8.99 12.59
C ASN A 94 -2.38 -7.57 13.15
N LEU A 95 -3.44 -7.15 13.85
CA LEU A 95 -3.52 -5.84 14.49
C LEU A 95 -2.91 -5.87 15.90
N ASP A 96 -2.34 -4.76 16.30
CA ASP A 96 -1.90 -4.52 17.67
C ASP A 96 -3.09 -4.14 18.59
N ASP A 97 -2.82 -3.89 19.87
CA ASP A 97 -3.86 -3.52 20.85
C ASP A 97 -4.50 -2.15 20.54
N ARG A 98 -3.83 -1.32 19.74
CA ARG A 98 -4.35 -0.02 19.26
C ARG A 98 -5.18 -0.14 17.99
N GLY A 99 -5.26 -1.33 17.39
CA GLY A 99 -5.95 -1.53 16.12
C GLY A 99 -5.12 -1.19 14.88
N ILE A 100 -3.81 -1.10 15.02
CA ILE A 100 -2.87 -0.79 13.92
C ILE A 100 -2.14 -2.08 13.52
N ILE A 101 -1.93 -2.26 12.23
CA ILE A 101 -1.26 -3.46 11.72
C ILE A 101 0.21 -3.52 12.14
N ARG A 102 0.70 -4.73 12.41
CA ARG A 102 2.09 -4.95 12.83
C ARG A 102 3.04 -4.94 11.64
N ILE A 103 4.23 -4.39 11.86
CA ILE A 103 5.33 -4.45 10.88
C ILE A 103 5.72 -5.90 10.64
N GLY A 104 5.94 -6.27 9.38
CA GLY A 104 6.25 -7.64 8.96
C GLY A 104 5.03 -8.52 8.69
N ALA A 105 3.80 -8.05 8.93
CA ALA A 105 2.59 -8.75 8.57
C ALA A 105 2.44 -8.82 7.04
N GLU A 106 2.04 -9.98 6.53
CA GLU A 106 1.64 -10.17 5.14
C GLU A 106 0.16 -9.85 5.00
N VAL A 107 -0.18 -9.00 4.04
CA VAL A 107 -1.55 -8.53 3.82
C VAL A 107 -2.02 -8.80 2.40
N GLN A 108 -3.32 -9.05 2.29
CA GLN A 108 -4.03 -9.25 1.04
C GLN A 108 -5.13 -8.21 0.87
N SER A 109 -5.66 -8.11 -0.35
CA SER A 109 -6.79 -7.24 -0.67
C SER A 109 -7.96 -7.47 0.28
N GLY A 110 -8.44 -6.39 0.91
CA GLY A 110 -9.53 -6.40 1.88
C GLY A 110 -9.13 -6.53 3.35
N ASP A 111 -7.88 -6.89 3.65
CA ASP A 111 -7.38 -6.94 5.04
C ASP A 111 -7.37 -5.55 5.68
N ILE A 112 -7.55 -5.53 7.00
CA ILE A 112 -7.59 -4.28 7.76
C ILE A 112 -6.16 -3.84 8.08
N LEU A 113 -5.80 -2.62 7.66
CA LEU A 113 -4.54 -1.97 7.99
C LEU A 113 -4.63 -1.18 9.30
N VAL A 114 -5.70 -0.43 9.44
CA VAL A 114 -5.97 0.39 10.64
C VAL A 114 -7.44 0.30 10.97
N GLY A 115 -7.75 -0.20 12.15
CA GLY A 115 -9.11 -0.25 12.67
C GLY A 115 -9.56 1.15 13.09
N LYS A 116 -10.61 1.65 12.48
CA LYS A 116 -11.20 2.94 12.79
C LYS A 116 -12.71 2.83 12.89
N VAL A 117 -13.27 3.49 13.89
CA VAL A 117 -14.72 3.58 14.09
C VAL A 117 -15.15 5.03 14.14
N THR A 118 -16.29 5.31 13.55
CA THR A 118 -16.93 6.63 13.52
C THR A 118 -18.26 6.56 14.23
N PRO A 119 -18.60 7.48 15.14
CA PRO A 119 -19.90 7.54 15.79
C PRO A 119 -21.04 7.71 14.78
N LYS A 120 -22.12 6.94 14.95
CA LYS A 120 -23.35 7.08 14.14
C LYS A 120 -24.24 8.17 14.69
N GLY A 121 -24.92 8.91 13.80
CA GLY A 121 -26.02 9.81 14.17
C GLY A 121 -27.30 9.05 14.48
N GLU A 122 -28.15 9.60 15.35
CA GLU A 122 -29.44 8.99 15.72
C GLU A 122 -30.37 8.71 14.52
N THR A 123 -30.21 9.43 13.42
CA THR A 123 -31.00 9.28 12.19
C THR A 123 -30.55 8.12 11.30
N GLU A 124 -29.38 7.57 11.52
CA GLU A 124 -28.81 6.47 10.72
C GLU A 124 -29.10 5.08 11.31
N LEU A 125 -29.80 5.03 12.45
CA LEU A 125 -30.16 3.77 13.09
C LEU A 125 -31.26 3.07 12.31
N THR A 126 -31.05 1.79 12.01
CA THR A 126 -32.10 0.92 11.48
C THR A 126 -33.21 0.70 12.53
N ALA A 127 -34.38 0.29 12.10
CA ALA A 127 -35.49 0.00 13.03
C ALA A 127 -35.11 -1.11 14.03
N GLU A 128 -34.34 -2.06 13.60
CA GLU A 128 -33.82 -3.17 14.44
C GLU A 128 -32.81 -2.69 15.49
N GLU A 129 -31.88 -1.80 15.12
CA GLU A 129 -30.90 -1.21 16.05
C GLU A 129 -31.60 -0.34 17.11
N ARG A 130 -32.65 0.41 16.73
CA ARG A 130 -33.47 1.18 17.68
C ARG A 130 -34.20 0.28 18.67
N LEU A 131 -34.68 -0.87 18.22
CA LEU A 131 -35.35 -1.86 19.08
C LEU A 131 -34.37 -2.50 20.05
N LEU A 132 -33.17 -2.89 19.58
CA LEU A 132 -32.11 -3.43 20.41
C LEU A 132 -31.64 -2.42 21.46
N ARG A 133 -31.55 -1.14 21.12
CA ARG A 133 -31.26 -0.05 22.08
C ARG A 133 -32.33 0.06 23.16
N ALA A 134 -33.58 -0.02 22.77
CA ALA A 134 -34.72 0.04 23.73
C ALA A 134 -34.73 -1.16 24.72
N ILE A 135 -34.26 -2.33 24.27
CA ILE A 135 -34.31 -3.57 25.08
C ILE A 135 -33.01 -3.71 25.93
N PHE A 136 -31.84 -3.43 25.38
CA PHE A 136 -30.54 -3.70 26.03
C PHE A 136 -29.84 -2.45 26.60
N GLY A 137 -30.42 -1.25 26.46
CA GLY A 137 -29.84 0.01 26.93
C GLY A 137 -28.63 0.47 26.10
N GLU A 138 -27.92 1.52 26.59
CA GLU A 138 -26.85 2.21 25.88
C GLU A 138 -25.56 1.37 25.60
N LYS A 139 -25.55 0.08 25.86
CA LYS A 139 -24.36 -0.76 25.73
C LYS A 139 -24.00 -1.16 24.29
N ALA A 140 -24.88 -0.96 23.30
CA ALA A 140 -24.50 -1.09 21.90
C ALA A 140 -23.79 0.19 21.48
N ARG A 141 -22.47 0.18 21.39
CA ARG A 141 -21.70 1.29 20.81
C ARG A 141 -22.24 1.59 19.42
N GLU A 142 -22.82 2.77 19.25
CA GLU A 142 -23.33 3.24 17.98
C GLU A 142 -22.19 3.75 17.11
N VAL A 143 -21.36 2.83 16.65
CA VAL A 143 -20.22 3.16 15.79
C VAL A 143 -20.32 2.43 14.47
N ARG A 144 -19.83 3.07 13.44
CA ARG A 144 -19.70 2.51 12.09
C ARG A 144 -18.23 2.15 11.85
N ASP A 145 -17.99 0.99 11.27
CA ASP A 145 -16.66 0.61 10.77
C ASP A 145 -16.26 1.53 9.60
N THR A 146 -15.20 2.28 9.80
CA THR A 146 -14.55 3.13 8.79
C THR A 146 -13.06 2.80 8.68
N SER A 147 -12.70 1.56 8.99
CA SER A 147 -11.33 1.07 8.98
C SER A 147 -10.68 1.21 7.61
N LEU A 148 -9.39 1.52 7.61
CA LEU A 148 -8.58 1.50 6.41
C LEU A 148 -8.30 0.04 6.04
N ARG A 149 -8.66 -0.33 4.82
CA ARG A 149 -8.43 -1.68 4.27
C ARG A 149 -7.52 -1.60 3.07
N VAL A 150 -6.79 -2.69 2.82
CA VAL A 150 -5.98 -2.84 1.60
C VAL A 150 -6.89 -2.76 0.37
N PRO A 151 -6.60 -1.86 -0.59
CA PRO A 151 -7.35 -1.74 -1.82
C PRO A 151 -7.38 -3.03 -2.63
N HIS A 152 -8.36 -3.12 -3.53
CA HIS A 152 -8.50 -4.28 -4.39
C HIS A 152 -7.34 -4.40 -5.38
N GLY A 153 -6.71 -5.59 -5.43
CA GLY A 153 -5.56 -5.87 -6.30
C GLY A 153 -4.20 -5.52 -5.69
N GLU A 154 -4.17 -4.94 -4.51
CA GLU A 154 -2.95 -4.68 -3.76
C GLU A 154 -2.72 -5.74 -2.68
N GLY A 155 -1.49 -5.84 -2.24
CA GLY A 155 -1.06 -6.76 -1.19
C GLY A 155 0.45 -6.78 -1.08
N GLY A 156 0.97 -7.31 0.01
CA GLY A 156 2.41 -7.36 0.25
C GLY A 156 2.76 -7.52 1.71
N VAL A 157 3.91 -7.00 2.10
CA VAL A 157 4.42 -7.04 3.47
C VAL A 157 4.49 -5.63 4.04
N ILE A 158 4.03 -5.44 5.26
CA ILE A 158 4.12 -4.17 5.96
C ILE A 158 5.60 -3.90 6.34
N VAL A 159 6.18 -2.84 5.81
CA VAL A 159 7.58 -2.48 6.06
C VAL A 159 7.74 -1.41 7.12
N ASP A 160 6.80 -0.49 7.23
CA ASP A 160 6.85 0.58 8.23
C ASP A 160 5.44 1.06 8.58
N VAL A 161 5.29 1.56 9.79
CA VAL A 161 4.05 2.18 10.29
C VAL A 161 4.43 3.43 11.08
N LYS A 162 3.88 4.57 10.69
CA LYS A 162 4.10 5.85 11.36
C LYS A 162 2.81 6.37 11.94
N VAL A 163 2.85 6.69 13.21
CA VAL A 163 1.72 7.24 13.96
C VAL A 163 2.06 8.64 14.41
N PHE A 164 1.26 9.60 13.99
CA PHE A 164 1.38 11.00 14.39
C PHE A 164 0.19 11.34 15.27
N THR A 165 0.44 11.87 16.43
CA THR A 165 -0.61 12.23 17.38
C THR A 165 -0.44 13.67 17.88
N ARG A 166 -1.56 14.35 18.11
CA ARG A 166 -1.54 15.70 18.70
C ARG A 166 -0.90 15.70 20.09
N ALA A 167 -1.01 14.60 20.83
CA ALA A 167 -0.39 14.43 22.14
C ALA A 167 1.14 14.50 22.07
N ASN A 168 1.75 14.03 20.99
CA ASN A 168 3.20 14.09 20.75
C ASN A 168 3.66 15.44 20.20
N LYS A 169 2.73 16.42 20.04
CA LYS A 169 2.98 17.73 19.42
C LYS A 169 3.39 17.68 17.95
N ASP A 170 2.94 16.64 17.24
CA ASP A 170 3.12 16.56 15.81
C ASP A 170 2.26 17.62 15.10
N GLU A 171 2.77 18.17 14.00
CA GLU A 171 2.04 19.13 13.16
C GLU A 171 0.97 18.39 12.35
N LEU A 172 -0.25 18.35 12.88
CA LEU A 172 -1.40 17.75 12.21
C LEU A 172 -2.34 18.83 11.65
N PRO A 173 -3.08 18.52 10.57
CA PRO A 173 -4.12 19.40 10.06
C PRO A 173 -5.16 19.76 11.12
N PRO A 174 -5.84 20.92 11.00
CA PRO A 174 -6.90 21.30 11.92
C PRO A 174 -8.01 20.25 11.97
N GLY A 175 -8.43 19.85 13.20
CA GLY A 175 -9.49 18.86 13.40
C GLY A 175 -9.04 17.40 13.31
N VAL A 176 -7.77 17.11 13.06
CA VAL A 176 -7.19 15.76 13.09
C VAL A 176 -6.54 15.52 14.44
N ASN A 177 -6.88 14.43 15.11
CA ASN A 177 -6.33 14.03 16.39
C ASN A 177 -5.19 13.02 16.23
N GLU A 178 -5.34 12.10 15.30
CA GLU A 178 -4.37 11.05 15.01
C GLU A 178 -4.31 10.78 13.51
N LEU A 179 -3.10 10.58 12.99
CA LEU A 179 -2.84 10.22 11.61
C LEU A 179 -1.92 8.99 11.59
N VAL A 180 -2.34 7.96 10.89
CA VAL A 180 -1.55 6.73 10.75
C VAL A 180 -1.22 6.52 9.28
N ARG A 181 0.08 6.31 9.00
CA ARG A 181 0.61 5.94 7.69
C ARG A 181 1.17 4.55 7.73
N VAL A 182 0.74 3.73 6.80
CA VAL A 182 1.17 2.34 6.65
C VAL A 182 1.85 2.20 5.30
N TYR A 183 3.04 1.62 5.29
CA TYR A 183 3.82 1.38 4.08
C TYR A 183 3.81 -0.11 3.75
N ILE A 184 3.29 -0.45 2.57
CA ILE A 184 3.20 -1.81 2.06
C ILE A 184 4.25 -1.99 0.97
N ALA A 185 5.13 -2.98 1.12
CA ALA A 185 6.07 -3.37 0.07
C ALA A 185 5.52 -4.56 -0.71
N GLN A 186 5.38 -4.38 -2.01
CA GLN A 186 5.03 -5.42 -2.95
C GLN A 186 6.22 -5.79 -3.80
N LYS A 187 6.62 -7.06 -3.80
CA LYS A 187 7.64 -7.59 -4.68
C LYS A 187 6.99 -8.13 -5.96
N ARG A 188 7.22 -7.47 -7.08
CA ARG A 188 6.70 -7.89 -8.39
C ARG A 188 7.78 -8.60 -9.17
N LYS A 189 7.50 -9.85 -9.57
CA LYS A 189 8.36 -10.68 -10.41
C LYS A 189 7.73 -10.90 -11.76
N ILE A 190 8.54 -11.10 -12.78
CA ILE A 190 8.06 -11.51 -14.09
C ILE A 190 7.49 -12.93 -14.01
N SER A 191 6.29 -13.09 -14.52
CA SER A 191 5.60 -14.36 -14.67
C SER A 191 5.06 -14.52 -16.09
N VAL A 192 4.61 -15.73 -16.43
CA VAL A 192 3.90 -15.98 -17.69
C VAL A 192 2.65 -15.10 -17.74
N ARG A 193 2.47 -14.33 -18.81
CA ARG A 193 1.38 -13.36 -19.02
C ARG A 193 1.41 -12.16 -18.03
N SER A 194 2.58 -11.81 -17.52
CA SER A 194 2.67 -10.65 -16.61
C SER A 194 2.39 -9.34 -17.35
N GLU A 195 1.82 -8.37 -16.65
CA GLU A 195 1.49 -7.05 -17.22
C GLU A 195 2.74 -6.23 -17.53
N GLU A 196 3.84 -6.45 -16.84
CA GLU A 196 5.12 -5.82 -17.13
C GLU A 196 5.61 -6.10 -18.57
N ARG A 197 5.16 -7.21 -19.19
CA ARG A 197 5.40 -7.46 -20.62
C ARG A 197 4.70 -6.44 -21.53
N ARG A 198 3.53 -5.95 -21.16
CA ARG A 198 2.81 -4.93 -21.93
C ARG A 198 3.55 -3.60 -21.92
N VAL A 199 4.13 -3.22 -20.78
CA VAL A 199 4.96 -2.02 -20.68
C VAL A 199 6.19 -2.13 -21.58
N GLY A 200 6.84 -3.29 -21.62
CA GLY A 200 7.94 -3.55 -22.55
C GLY A 200 7.52 -3.50 -24.03
N LYS A 201 6.29 -3.91 -24.35
CA LYS A 201 5.72 -3.81 -25.69
C LYS A 201 5.52 -2.35 -26.12
N GLU A 202 4.97 -1.52 -25.28
CA GLU A 202 4.77 -0.09 -25.59
C GLU A 202 6.09 0.64 -25.81
N CYS A 203 7.10 0.35 -25.01
CA CYS A 203 8.45 0.87 -25.24
C CYS A 203 9.03 0.42 -26.58
N ARG A 204 8.80 -0.82 -26.97
CA ARG A 204 9.29 -1.38 -28.24
C ARG A 204 8.60 -0.76 -29.45
N SER A 205 7.29 -0.49 -29.41
CA SER A 205 6.56 0.12 -30.51
C SER A 205 6.97 1.58 -30.74
N ARG A 206 7.39 2.31 -29.71
CA ARG A 206 7.91 3.68 -29.83
C ARG A 206 9.30 3.77 -30.46
N TRP A 207 10.07 2.70 -30.44
CA TRP A 207 11.44 2.67 -30.98
C TRP A 207 11.53 1.99 -32.34
N SER A 208 10.41 1.65 -32.96
CA SER A 208 10.39 1.13 -34.32
C SER A 208 10.66 2.28 -35.30
N PRO A 209 11.74 2.27 -36.08
CA PRO A 209 12.05 3.32 -37.07
C PRO A 209 11.13 3.30 -38.28
N TYR A 210 10.11 2.45 -38.31
CA TYR A 210 9.17 2.29 -39.40
C TYR A 210 7.72 2.59 -38.96
N HIS A 211 7.51 3.79 -38.47
CA HIS A 211 6.20 4.45 -38.46
C HIS A 211 6.35 5.87 -38.92
#